data_3e61eb17201fed9074d086d92cd7b190
#
_entry.id   3e61eb17201fed9074d086d92cd7b190
#
_cell.length_a   1.000
_cell.length_b   1.000
_cell.length_c   1.000
_cell.angle_alpha   90.00
_cell.angle_beta   90.00
_cell.angle_gamma   90.00
#
_symmetry.space_group_name_H-M   'P 1'
#
loop_
_entity.id
_entity.type
_entity.pdbx_description
1 polymer ?
#
loop_
_entity_poly.entity_id
_entity_poly.type
_entity_poly.pdbx_seq_one_letter_code
_entity_poly.pdbx_strand_id
1 'polypeptide(L)'
;NRIKEVDQYLYLPIDTKSNAKKFIEKINPSISIFIKSEIWPNFLSQLKKKKIPTYLVNGRFTYNDWYFSKINYFFGKHLKSFEKIFVQDYNSEKVLEKHGIKNVINSGSTKVDRSIIQLSLDNTISKIEEIIKNKIVFVCGSTWPEDEAFIFKFLNETKKDDLICLLAPH
;
A
#
# COMPACT_ATOMS: atom_id res chain seq x y z
N ASN A 1 10.02 1.51 -18.98
CA ASN A 1 9.55 0.15 -18.69
C ASN A 1 10.30 -0.42 -17.50
N ARG A 2 9.69 -0.33 -16.31
CA ARG A 2 10.33 -0.76 -15.05
C ARG A 2 9.96 -2.19 -14.62
N ILE A 3 9.11 -2.89 -15.37
CA ILE A 3 8.64 -4.22 -14.99
C ILE A 3 9.05 -5.20 -16.10
N LYS A 4 10.23 -5.80 -15.94
CA LYS A 4 10.77 -6.80 -16.87
C LYS A 4 10.18 -8.21 -16.64
N GLU A 5 9.43 -8.40 -15.55
CA GLU A 5 8.96 -9.70 -15.07
C GLU A 5 7.46 -9.92 -15.30
N VAL A 6 6.83 -9.11 -16.14
CA VAL A 6 5.39 -9.17 -16.43
C VAL A 6 5.18 -9.39 -17.92
N ASP A 7 4.44 -10.42 -18.28
CA ASP A 7 4.11 -10.75 -19.67
C ASP A 7 3.25 -9.67 -20.32
N GLN A 8 2.30 -9.13 -19.57
CA GLN A 8 1.39 -8.10 -20.07
C GLN A 8 0.86 -7.20 -18.95
N TYR A 9 0.68 -5.92 -19.24
CA TYR A 9 -0.04 -4.99 -18.37
C TYR A 9 -1.16 -4.31 -19.13
N LEU A 10 -2.30 -4.13 -18.44
CA LEU A 10 -3.52 -3.59 -19.00
C LEU A 10 -4.17 -2.60 -18.02
N TYR A 11 -4.87 -1.62 -18.54
CA TYR A 11 -5.74 -0.79 -17.70
C TYR A 11 -7.03 -1.54 -17.37
N LEU A 12 -7.35 -1.57 -16.08
CA LEU A 12 -8.63 -2.11 -15.64
C LEU A 12 -9.76 -1.16 -16.07
N PRO A 13 -10.79 -1.63 -16.77
CA PRO A 13 -11.92 -0.77 -17.13
C PRO A 13 -12.78 -0.46 -15.90
N ILE A 14 -13.61 0.59 -15.99
CA ILE A 14 -14.57 0.97 -14.94
C ILE A 14 -15.40 -0.24 -14.52
N ASP A 15 -15.60 -0.39 -13.19
CA ASP A 15 -16.28 -1.53 -12.57
C ASP A 15 -17.79 -1.54 -12.83
N THR A 16 -18.18 -1.91 -14.04
CA THR A 16 -19.56 -2.20 -14.41
C THR A 16 -19.75 -3.69 -14.68
N LYS A 17 -20.99 -4.19 -14.58
CA LYS A 17 -21.30 -5.60 -14.87
C LYS A 17 -20.83 -6.04 -16.26
N SER A 18 -21.03 -5.18 -17.26
CA SER A 18 -20.65 -5.47 -18.66
C SER A 18 -19.14 -5.52 -18.82
N ASN A 19 -18.43 -4.52 -18.29
CA ASN A 19 -16.98 -4.44 -18.40
C ASN A 19 -16.29 -5.58 -17.64
N ALA A 20 -16.70 -5.84 -16.41
CA ALA A 20 -16.18 -6.93 -15.61
C ALA A 20 -16.37 -8.28 -16.31
N LYS A 21 -17.58 -8.53 -16.86
CA LYS A 21 -17.84 -9.76 -17.61
C LYS A 21 -16.90 -9.90 -18.81
N LYS A 22 -16.87 -8.90 -19.71
CA LYS A 22 -16.05 -8.91 -20.92
C LYS A 22 -14.55 -9.07 -20.59
N PHE A 23 -14.07 -8.34 -19.58
CA PHE A 23 -12.67 -8.38 -19.17
C PHE A 23 -12.28 -9.77 -18.67
N ILE A 24 -13.04 -10.33 -17.69
CA ILE A 24 -12.76 -11.66 -17.14
C ILE A 24 -12.92 -12.76 -18.18
N GLU A 25 -13.85 -12.63 -19.13
CA GLU A 25 -13.98 -13.58 -20.23
C GLU A 25 -12.79 -13.53 -21.19
N LYS A 26 -12.28 -12.33 -21.48
CA LYS A 26 -11.13 -12.15 -22.37
C LYS A 26 -9.81 -12.60 -21.74
N ILE A 27 -9.57 -12.26 -20.48
CA ILE A 27 -8.33 -12.61 -19.78
C ILE A 27 -8.33 -14.07 -19.35
N ASN A 28 -9.50 -14.59 -18.94
CA ASN A 28 -9.70 -15.95 -18.43
C ASN A 28 -8.63 -16.40 -17.43
N PRO A 29 -8.43 -15.66 -16.31
CA PRO A 29 -7.34 -15.94 -15.38
C PRO A 29 -7.59 -17.23 -14.59
N SER A 30 -6.54 -17.97 -14.30
CA SER A 30 -6.59 -19.13 -13.39
C SER A 30 -6.65 -18.73 -11.92
N ILE A 31 -6.14 -17.55 -11.60
CA ILE A 31 -6.09 -16.97 -10.25
C ILE A 31 -6.19 -15.44 -10.36
N SER A 32 -6.78 -14.80 -9.36
CA SER A 32 -6.85 -13.34 -9.28
C SER A 32 -6.33 -12.85 -7.93
N ILE A 33 -5.48 -11.82 -7.96
CA ILE A 33 -4.89 -11.23 -6.75
C ILE A 33 -5.20 -9.73 -6.75
N PHE A 34 -5.85 -9.28 -5.71
CA PHE A 34 -6.09 -7.87 -5.42
C PHE A 34 -5.08 -7.37 -4.41
N ILE A 35 -4.59 -6.15 -4.59
CA ILE A 35 -3.58 -5.57 -3.71
C ILE A 35 -4.19 -4.45 -2.88
N LYS A 36 -3.87 -4.42 -1.58
CA LYS A 36 -4.40 -3.47 -0.60
C LYS A 36 -5.91 -3.63 -0.38
N SER A 37 -6.63 -2.51 -0.18
CA SER A 37 -8.07 -2.53 0.12
C SER A 37 -8.92 -2.26 -1.13
N GLU A 38 -8.50 -2.78 -2.28
CA GLU A 38 -9.21 -2.62 -3.55
C GLU A 38 -10.40 -3.58 -3.62
N ILE A 39 -11.61 -3.02 -3.55
CA ILE A 39 -12.86 -3.79 -3.62
C ILE A 39 -13.63 -3.37 -4.88
N TRP A 40 -13.66 -4.26 -5.87
CA TRP A 40 -14.32 -4.07 -7.15
C TRP A 40 -15.50 -5.04 -7.27
N PRO A 41 -16.73 -4.65 -6.86
CA PRO A 41 -17.86 -5.57 -6.68
C PRO A 41 -18.24 -6.36 -7.92
N ASN A 42 -18.24 -5.73 -9.09
CA ASN A 42 -18.62 -6.40 -10.31
C ASN A 42 -17.55 -7.40 -10.77
N PHE A 43 -16.27 -7.05 -10.66
CA PHE A 43 -15.17 -7.97 -10.93
C PHE A 43 -15.20 -9.16 -9.97
N LEU A 44 -15.32 -8.91 -8.66
CA LEU A 44 -15.41 -9.98 -7.64
C LEU A 44 -16.61 -10.90 -7.90
N SER A 45 -17.76 -10.33 -8.28
CA SER A 45 -18.94 -11.12 -8.64
C SER A 45 -18.71 -12.02 -9.85
N GLN A 46 -18.02 -11.54 -10.89
CA GLN A 46 -17.70 -12.33 -12.08
C GLN A 46 -16.66 -13.41 -11.80
N LEU A 47 -15.61 -13.10 -11.04
CA LEU A 47 -14.59 -14.06 -10.62
C LEU A 47 -15.24 -15.20 -9.82
N LYS A 48 -16.08 -14.86 -8.84
CA LYS A 48 -16.84 -15.85 -8.06
C LYS A 48 -17.74 -16.71 -8.93
N LYS A 49 -18.48 -16.10 -9.87
CA LYS A 49 -19.36 -16.84 -10.80
C LYS A 49 -18.59 -17.85 -11.63
N LYS A 50 -17.37 -17.50 -12.04
CA LYS A 50 -16.50 -18.39 -12.83
C LYS A 50 -15.65 -19.31 -11.96
N LYS A 51 -15.82 -19.28 -10.63
CA LYS A 51 -15.07 -20.08 -9.66
C LYS A 51 -13.55 -19.87 -9.74
N ILE A 52 -13.14 -18.64 -10.07
CA ILE A 52 -11.72 -18.27 -10.15
C ILE A 52 -11.24 -17.96 -8.73
N PRO A 53 -10.23 -18.67 -8.20
CA PRO A 53 -9.65 -18.39 -6.89
C PRO A 53 -9.18 -16.92 -6.82
N THR A 54 -9.64 -16.20 -5.81
CA THR A 54 -9.39 -14.76 -5.70
C THR A 54 -8.87 -14.44 -4.31
N TYR A 55 -7.75 -13.74 -4.25
CA TYR A 55 -7.05 -13.38 -3.03
C TYR A 55 -6.93 -11.87 -2.90
N LEU A 56 -6.92 -11.38 -1.66
CA LEU A 56 -6.54 -10.00 -1.35
C LEU A 56 -5.27 -10.02 -0.53
N VAL A 57 -4.26 -9.28 -0.95
CA VAL A 57 -2.94 -9.25 -0.32
C VAL A 57 -2.62 -7.85 0.16
N ASN A 58 -1.95 -7.75 1.31
CA ASN A 58 -1.50 -6.52 1.93
C ASN A 58 -2.68 -5.57 2.26
N GLY A 59 -3.82 -6.16 2.68
CA GLY A 59 -5.02 -5.42 3.07
C GLY A 59 -4.82 -4.65 4.38
N ARG A 60 -5.38 -3.44 4.45
CA ARG A 60 -5.47 -2.68 5.68
C ARG A 60 -6.90 -2.19 5.86
N PHE A 61 -7.49 -2.50 7.00
CA PHE A 61 -8.89 -2.24 7.29
C PHE A 61 -9.06 -1.50 8.61
N THR A 62 -9.95 -0.51 8.63
CA THR A 62 -10.30 0.26 9.81
C THR A 62 -11.81 0.23 10.03
N TYR A 63 -12.27 0.47 11.26
CA TYR A 63 -13.70 0.52 11.57
C TYR A 63 -14.44 1.65 10.83
N ASN A 64 -13.73 2.69 10.42
CA ASN A 64 -14.29 3.84 9.74
C ASN A 64 -14.26 3.71 8.21
N ASP A 65 -13.81 2.58 7.69
CA ASP A 65 -13.81 2.38 6.25
C ASP A 65 -15.24 2.41 5.72
N TRP A 66 -15.43 3.22 4.69
CA TRP A 66 -16.73 3.57 4.13
C TRP A 66 -17.59 2.36 3.72
N TYR A 67 -16.97 1.26 3.31
CA TYR A 67 -17.67 0.02 2.90
C TYR A 67 -18.21 -0.78 4.08
N PHE A 68 -17.86 -0.48 5.32
CA PHE A 68 -18.47 -1.06 6.52
C PHE A 68 -19.66 -0.24 7.04
N SER A 69 -19.92 0.93 6.47
CA SER A 69 -21.10 1.71 6.83
C SER A 69 -22.38 0.99 6.45
N LYS A 70 -23.48 1.29 7.14
CA LYS A 70 -24.81 0.68 6.85
C LYS A 70 -25.26 0.92 5.41
N ILE A 71 -24.94 2.09 4.84
CA ILE A 71 -25.29 2.48 3.48
C ILE A 71 -24.50 1.66 2.45
N ASN A 72 -23.24 1.38 2.74
CA ASN A 72 -22.32 0.72 1.81
C ASN A 72 -22.09 -0.77 2.13
N TYR A 73 -22.93 -1.37 2.96
CA TYR A 73 -22.87 -2.78 3.34
C TYR A 73 -22.73 -3.73 2.12
N PHE A 74 -23.29 -3.34 0.99
CA PHE A 74 -23.15 -4.09 -0.27
C PHE A 74 -21.67 -4.29 -0.67
N PHE A 75 -20.82 -3.29 -0.49
CA PHE A 75 -19.40 -3.41 -0.82
C PHE A 75 -18.66 -4.35 0.14
N GLY A 76 -18.88 -4.18 1.44
CA GLY A 76 -18.31 -5.07 2.46
C GLY A 76 -18.67 -6.55 2.28
N LYS A 77 -19.89 -6.82 1.77
CA LYS A 77 -20.34 -8.17 1.45
C LYS A 77 -19.44 -8.88 0.42
N HIS A 78 -18.84 -8.14 -0.50
CA HIS A 78 -17.96 -8.72 -1.52
C HIS A 78 -16.61 -9.18 -0.98
N LEU A 79 -16.20 -8.75 0.22
CA LEU A 79 -15.03 -9.30 0.91
C LEU A 79 -15.14 -10.81 1.16
N LYS A 80 -16.38 -11.33 1.30
CA LYS A 80 -16.64 -12.79 1.41
C LYS A 80 -16.43 -13.55 0.09
N SER A 81 -16.12 -12.86 -0.99
CA SER A 81 -15.80 -13.49 -2.29
C SER A 81 -14.33 -13.88 -2.44
N PHE A 82 -13.47 -13.38 -1.55
CA PHE A 82 -12.08 -13.79 -1.53
C PHE A 82 -11.94 -15.18 -0.86
N GLU A 83 -11.08 -16.01 -1.41
CA GLU A 83 -10.64 -17.29 -0.80
C GLU A 83 -9.90 -17.03 0.51
N LYS A 84 -8.93 -16.10 0.48
CA LYS A 84 -8.18 -15.60 1.63
C LYS A 84 -7.93 -14.11 1.50
N ILE A 85 -7.87 -13.45 2.65
CA ILE A 85 -7.52 -12.04 2.80
C ILE A 85 -6.29 -11.96 3.69
N PHE A 86 -5.16 -11.56 3.12
CA PHE A 86 -3.91 -11.35 3.84
C PHE A 86 -3.83 -9.89 4.27
N VAL A 87 -3.83 -9.63 5.56
CA VAL A 87 -3.83 -8.28 6.13
C VAL A 87 -2.48 -7.90 6.73
N GLN A 88 -2.25 -6.57 6.83
CA GLN A 88 -0.98 -6.01 7.29
C GLN A 88 -0.80 -6.08 8.81
N ASP A 89 -1.90 -6.12 9.58
CA ASP A 89 -1.85 -5.97 11.02
C ASP A 89 -3.06 -6.63 11.71
N TYR A 90 -2.90 -6.82 13.02
CA TYR A 90 -3.91 -7.43 13.88
C TYR A 90 -5.20 -6.61 13.97
N ASN A 91 -5.11 -5.29 13.89
CA ASN A 91 -6.31 -4.44 13.93
C ASN A 91 -7.19 -4.69 12.70
N SER A 92 -6.58 -4.80 11.52
CA SER A 92 -7.29 -5.14 10.27
C SER A 92 -7.98 -6.51 10.36
N GLU A 93 -7.31 -7.51 10.94
CA GLU A 93 -7.89 -8.82 11.19
C GLU A 93 -9.14 -8.73 12.08
N LYS A 94 -9.04 -8.02 13.22
CA LYS A 94 -10.15 -7.80 14.14
C LYS A 94 -11.33 -7.06 13.51
N VAL A 95 -11.05 -6.06 12.69
CA VAL A 95 -12.10 -5.33 11.96
C VAL A 95 -12.87 -6.27 11.05
N LEU A 96 -12.19 -7.09 10.27
CA LEU A 96 -12.81 -8.05 9.35
C LEU A 96 -13.61 -9.14 10.10
N GLU A 97 -13.04 -9.70 11.16
CA GLU A 97 -13.71 -10.69 12.01
C GLU A 97 -15.04 -10.16 12.57
N LYS A 98 -15.02 -8.91 13.10
CA LYS A 98 -16.23 -8.24 13.61
C LYS A 98 -17.33 -8.10 12.56
N HIS A 99 -16.96 -8.00 11.29
CA HIS A 99 -17.90 -7.95 10.16
C HIS A 99 -18.22 -9.33 9.57
N GLY A 100 -17.86 -10.41 10.28
CA GLY A 100 -18.18 -11.79 9.92
C GLY A 100 -17.39 -12.33 8.73
N ILE A 101 -16.17 -11.81 8.52
CA ILE A 101 -15.22 -12.27 7.51
C ILE A 101 -14.15 -13.09 8.23
N LYS A 102 -14.15 -14.42 8.01
CA LYS A 102 -13.35 -15.38 8.77
C LYS A 102 -12.12 -15.91 8.03
N ASN A 103 -12.03 -15.69 6.74
CA ASN A 103 -10.96 -16.16 5.86
C ASN A 103 -9.78 -15.17 5.81
N VAL A 104 -9.42 -14.62 6.97
CA VAL A 104 -8.39 -13.61 7.15
C VAL A 104 -7.11 -14.23 7.70
N ILE A 105 -5.96 -13.74 7.27
CA ILE A 105 -4.64 -14.12 7.75
C ILE A 105 -3.83 -12.83 7.96
N ASN A 106 -3.32 -12.63 9.15
CA ASN A 106 -2.37 -11.56 9.42
C ASN A 106 -0.98 -11.99 8.92
N SER A 107 -0.55 -11.41 7.80
CA SER A 107 0.72 -11.73 7.13
C SER A 107 1.80 -10.66 7.30
N GLY A 108 1.48 -9.57 8.00
CA GLY A 108 2.39 -8.43 8.09
C GLY A 108 2.32 -7.50 6.87
N SER A 109 3.12 -6.44 6.93
CA SER A 109 3.16 -5.41 5.88
C SER A 109 4.32 -5.60 4.93
N THR A 110 4.06 -5.69 3.64
CA THR A 110 5.10 -5.75 2.59
C THR A 110 6.01 -4.50 2.56
N LYS A 111 5.62 -3.41 3.24
CA LYS A 111 6.52 -2.26 3.41
C LYS A 111 7.70 -2.60 4.32
N VAL A 112 7.49 -3.42 5.34
CA VAL A 112 8.56 -3.87 6.25
C VAL A 112 9.56 -4.73 5.48
N ASP A 113 9.08 -5.70 4.70
CA ASP A 113 9.93 -6.56 3.88
C ASP A 113 10.77 -5.74 2.90
N ARG A 114 10.13 -4.77 2.24
CA ARG A 114 10.83 -3.87 1.33
C ARG A 114 11.89 -3.02 2.05
N SER A 115 11.60 -2.55 3.27
CA SER A 115 12.57 -1.78 4.05
C SER A 115 13.77 -2.63 4.46
N ILE A 116 13.55 -3.89 4.85
CA ILE A 116 14.63 -4.83 5.17
C ILE A 116 15.51 -5.07 3.94
N ILE A 117 14.90 -5.32 2.79
CA ILE A 117 15.64 -5.51 1.53
C ILE A 117 16.45 -4.25 1.20
N GLN A 118 15.83 -3.06 1.34
CA GLN A 118 16.51 -1.79 1.06
C GLN A 118 17.72 -1.57 1.98
N LEU A 119 17.64 -1.94 3.25
CA LEU A 119 18.74 -1.84 4.20
C LEU A 119 19.91 -2.80 3.88
N SER A 120 19.65 -3.91 3.16
CA SER A 120 20.69 -4.85 2.74
C SER A 120 21.43 -4.42 1.47
N LEU A 121 20.94 -3.39 0.77
CA LEU A 121 21.58 -2.85 -0.41
C LEU A 121 22.65 -1.82 -0.03
N ASP A 122 23.65 -1.66 -0.89
CA ASP A 122 24.57 -0.54 -0.79
C ASP A 122 23.82 0.75 -1.17
N ASN A 123 23.54 1.57 -0.16
CA ASN A 123 22.87 2.86 -0.31
C ASN A 123 23.84 4.04 -0.21
N THR A 124 25.14 3.81 -0.33
CA THR A 124 26.19 4.81 -0.23
C THR A 124 26.04 5.88 -1.31
N ILE A 125 26.01 7.15 -0.90
CA ILE A 125 26.06 8.31 -1.79
C ILE A 125 27.34 9.08 -1.46
N SER A 126 28.41 8.80 -2.20
CA SER A 126 29.77 9.31 -1.89
C SER A 126 29.83 10.82 -1.65
N LYS A 127 29.09 11.61 -2.45
CA LYS A 127 29.02 13.07 -2.28
C LYS A 127 28.40 13.49 -0.93
N ILE A 128 27.41 12.75 -0.45
CA ILE A 128 26.78 13.04 0.83
C ILE A 128 27.73 12.63 1.96
N GLU A 129 28.37 11.48 1.86
CA GLU A 129 29.30 10.98 2.87
C GLU A 129 30.47 11.93 3.10
N GLU A 130 31.03 12.52 2.04
CA GLU A 130 32.06 13.54 2.17
C GLU A 130 31.60 14.76 2.96
N ILE A 131 30.38 15.23 2.69
CA ILE A 131 29.80 16.41 3.32
C ILE A 131 29.49 16.18 4.81
N ILE A 132 28.98 14.98 5.15
CA ILE A 132 28.52 14.67 6.52
C ILE A 132 29.62 14.13 7.43
N LYS A 133 30.83 13.90 6.89
CA LYS A 133 31.94 13.34 7.64
C LYS A 133 32.28 14.19 8.89
N ASN A 134 32.26 13.55 10.05
CA ASN A 134 32.48 14.20 11.35
C ASN A 134 31.50 15.32 11.69
N LYS A 135 30.28 15.26 11.15
CA LYS A 135 29.22 16.23 11.42
C LYS A 135 28.02 15.57 12.11
N ILE A 136 27.27 16.39 12.82
CA ILE A 136 25.94 16.01 13.33
C ILE A 136 24.97 16.20 12.16
N VAL A 137 24.28 15.13 11.79
CA VAL A 137 23.37 15.18 10.62
C VAL A 137 21.92 15.18 11.09
N PHE A 138 21.20 16.25 10.72
CA PHE A 138 19.77 16.37 10.90
C PHE A 138 19.07 16.11 9.58
N VAL A 139 18.35 14.99 9.48
CA VAL A 139 17.67 14.59 8.23
C VAL A 139 16.18 14.92 8.32
N CYS A 140 15.70 15.72 7.37
CA CYS A 140 14.31 16.13 7.24
C CYS A 140 13.75 15.62 5.92
N GLY A 141 12.93 14.59 5.96
CA GLY A 141 12.37 13.96 4.76
C GLY A 141 10.89 14.28 4.57
N SER A 142 10.49 14.48 3.29
CA SER A 142 9.09 14.74 2.89
C SER A 142 8.50 15.99 3.56
N THR A 143 9.29 17.06 3.62
CA THR A 143 8.92 18.33 4.24
C THR A 143 8.01 19.15 3.33
N TRP A 144 7.10 19.91 3.96
CA TRP A 144 6.28 20.93 3.32
C TRP A 144 6.82 22.33 3.66
N PRO A 145 6.46 23.39 2.93
CA PRO A 145 6.95 24.75 3.20
C PRO A 145 6.76 25.20 4.65
N GLU A 146 5.67 24.80 5.30
CA GLU A 146 5.40 25.11 6.70
C GLU A 146 6.39 24.43 7.65
N ASP A 147 6.74 23.18 7.39
CA ASP A 147 7.74 22.45 8.17
C ASP A 147 9.14 23.07 7.98
N GLU A 148 9.45 23.46 6.76
CA GLU A 148 10.73 24.07 6.41
C GLU A 148 10.95 25.41 7.12
N ALA A 149 9.91 26.19 7.31
CA ALA A 149 9.99 27.44 8.05
C ALA A 149 10.48 27.21 9.51
N PHE A 150 9.96 26.17 10.18
CA PHE A 150 10.41 25.78 11.52
C PHE A 150 11.84 25.23 11.52
N ILE A 151 12.17 24.41 10.54
CA ILE A 151 13.51 23.84 10.40
C ILE A 151 14.55 24.94 10.24
N PHE A 152 14.32 25.89 9.34
CA PHE A 152 15.24 27.02 9.12
C PHE A 152 15.35 27.93 10.33
N LYS A 153 14.27 28.19 11.04
CA LYS A 153 14.32 28.94 12.29
C LYS A 153 15.20 28.23 13.33
N PHE A 154 14.99 26.93 13.54
CA PHE A 154 15.79 26.11 14.45
C PHE A 154 17.28 26.14 14.08
N LEU A 155 17.63 25.95 12.80
CA LEU A 155 19.00 25.98 12.34
C LEU A 155 19.70 27.33 12.59
N ASN A 156 18.98 28.43 12.34
CA ASN A 156 19.47 29.79 12.58
C ASN A 156 19.71 30.10 14.07
N GLU A 157 18.89 29.54 14.92
CA GLU A 157 18.99 29.72 16.39
C GLU A 157 20.08 28.82 17.02
N THR A 158 20.28 27.63 16.45
CA THR A 158 21.17 26.60 17.05
C THR A 158 22.65 26.94 16.88
N LYS A 159 23.08 27.64 15.82
CA LYS A 159 24.46 28.10 15.55
C LYS A 159 25.55 27.09 15.87
N LYS A 160 25.35 25.83 15.46
CA LYS A 160 26.36 24.76 15.60
C LYS A 160 27.09 24.56 14.28
N ASP A 161 28.39 24.77 14.25
CA ASP A 161 29.23 24.66 13.05
C ASP A 161 29.37 23.21 12.53
N ASP A 162 29.11 22.26 13.39
CA ASP A 162 29.16 20.82 13.08
C ASP A 162 27.79 20.23 12.71
N LEU A 163 26.71 21.02 12.72
CA LEU A 163 25.38 20.59 12.35
C LEU A 163 25.11 20.79 10.85
N ILE A 164 24.76 19.71 10.16
CA ILE A 164 24.31 19.72 8.77
C ILE A 164 22.86 19.26 8.69
N CYS A 165 22.06 19.98 7.95
CA CYS A 165 20.69 19.58 7.63
C CYS A 165 20.62 19.03 6.20
N LEU A 166 20.15 17.79 6.07
CA LEU A 166 19.77 17.20 4.79
C LEU A 166 18.27 17.33 4.63
N LEU A 167 17.85 18.18 3.71
CA LEU A 167 16.43 18.45 3.43
C LEU A 167 16.02 17.73 2.14
N ALA A 168 14.96 16.93 2.23
CA ALA A 168 14.33 16.26 1.09
C ALA A 168 12.86 16.67 1.03
N PRO A 169 12.49 17.74 0.30
CA PRO A 169 11.12 18.22 0.18
C PRO A 169 10.19 17.19 -0.47
N HIS A 170 8.89 17.34 -0.20
CA HIS A 170 7.83 16.49 -0.75
C HIS A 170 7.63 16.70 -2.26
#